data_5a3dedba1b6d1549c7cd983d8ddedb02
#
_entry.id   5a3dedba1b6d1549c7cd983d8ddedb02
#
_cell.length_a   1.000
_cell.length_b   1.000
_cell.length_c   1.000
_cell.angle_alpha   90.00
_cell.angle_beta   90.00
_cell.angle_gamma   90.00
#
_symmetry.space_group_name_H-M   'P 1'
#
loop_
_entity.id
_entity.type
_entity.pdbx_description
1 polymer ?
#
loop_
_entity_poly.entity_id
_entity_poly.type
_entity_poly.pdbx_seq_one_letter_code
_entity_poly.pdbx_strand_id
1 'polypeptide(L)'
;MSGRADSIDFKTANLCDEFEQSVGVAEPLLRDYGGNTSFYGSLATVKVFEDNVLVREALETDGQGRVLVVDGGGSTRCALVGDRLAQLAYENGWTGIVVDGCIRDSEEISRLSIGVKARHAVPKKSAKRGAGERDVPVRFAGLTFTPGDYLYADPDGIIVAERDLLA
;
A
#
# COMPACT_ATOMS: atom_id res chain seq x y z
N MET A 1 -0.63 -19.12 19.38
CA MET A 1 -1.64 -18.06 19.10
C MET A 1 -0.91 -16.77 18.86
N SER A 2 -0.85 -16.35 17.64
CA SER A 2 -0.45 -14.99 17.35
C SER A 2 -1.49 -14.07 17.95
N GLY A 3 -1.16 -13.38 19.04
CA GLY A 3 -1.98 -12.28 19.48
C GLY A 3 -2.09 -11.32 18.31
N ARG A 4 -3.28 -11.18 17.73
CA ARG A 4 -3.59 -9.99 16.96
C ARG A 4 -3.31 -8.84 17.91
N ALA A 5 -2.34 -8.01 17.59
CA ALA A 5 -2.27 -6.71 18.21
C ALA A 5 -3.69 -6.14 18.15
N ASP A 6 -4.23 -5.71 19.28
CA ASP A 6 -5.52 -5.07 19.30
C ASP A 6 -5.53 -4.06 18.18
N SER A 7 -6.48 -4.19 17.26
CA SER A 7 -6.60 -3.29 16.13
C SER A 7 -6.81 -1.89 16.70
N ILE A 8 -5.78 -1.04 16.56
CA ILE A 8 -5.92 0.35 16.98
C ILE A 8 -6.91 0.99 16.03
N ASP A 9 -8.07 1.35 16.55
CA ASP A 9 -9.09 2.03 15.75
C ASP A 9 -8.68 3.47 15.51
N PHE A 10 -8.76 3.88 14.27
CA PHE A 10 -8.55 5.26 13.84
C PHE A 10 -9.50 5.60 12.71
N LYS A 11 -9.67 6.88 12.48
CA LYS A 11 -10.30 7.41 11.27
C LYS A 11 -9.40 8.49 10.69
N THR A 12 -9.13 8.40 9.40
CA THR A 12 -8.29 9.41 8.73
C THR A 12 -8.87 10.81 8.89
N ALA A 13 -10.20 10.97 8.86
CA ALA A 13 -10.86 12.25 9.08
C ALA A 13 -10.51 12.86 10.45
N ASN A 14 -10.54 12.05 11.51
CA ASN A 14 -10.20 12.51 12.86
C ASN A 14 -8.72 12.86 12.98
N LEU A 15 -7.84 12.09 12.36
CA LEU A 15 -6.40 12.37 12.35
C LEU A 15 -6.09 13.68 11.59
N CYS A 16 -6.79 13.93 10.49
CA CYS A 16 -6.68 15.21 9.79
C CYS A 16 -7.08 16.40 10.64
N ASP A 17 -8.14 16.27 11.43
CA ASP A 17 -8.60 17.33 12.31
C ASP A 17 -7.61 17.57 13.46
N GLU A 18 -7.12 16.51 14.08
CA GLU A 18 -6.21 16.59 15.22
C GLU A 18 -4.79 17.00 14.84
N PHE A 19 -4.30 16.54 13.69
CA PHE A 19 -2.91 16.73 13.24
C PHE A 19 -2.82 17.51 11.93
N GLU A 20 -3.69 18.47 11.70
CA GLU A 20 -3.83 19.19 10.43
C GLU A 20 -2.51 19.67 9.83
N GLN A 21 -1.59 20.16 10.66
CA GLN A 21 -0.29 20.69 10.20
C GLN A 21 0.76 19.60 9.99
N SER A 22 0.51 18.37 10.39
CA SER A 22 1.48 17.28 10.42
C SER A 22 1.19 16.19 9.40
N VAL A 23 0.09 16.27 8.67
CA VAL A 23 -0.32 15.24 7.73
C VAL A 23 -0.37 15.76 6.30
N GLY A 24 0.03 14.90 5.36
CA GLY A 24 -0.25 15.06 3.95
C GLY A 24 -1.43 14.17 3.55
N VAL A 25 -2.31 14.69 2.72
CA VAL A 25 -3.51 13.96 2.26
C VAL A 25 -3.35 13.62 0.78
N ALA A 26 -3.49 12.34 0.45
CA ALA A 26 -3.42 11.89 -0.93
C ALA A 26 -4.66 12.32 -1.71
N GLU A 27 -4.47 12.70 -2.98
CA GLU A 27 -5.59 12.87 -3.90
C GLU A 27 -6.37 11.54 -4.02
N PRO A 28 -7.71 11.58 -4.17
CA PRO A 28 -8.56 10.38 -4.12
C PRO A 28 -8.52 9.57 -5.43
N LEU A 29 -7.34 9.09 -5.80
CA LEU A 29 -7.10 8.37 -7.05
C LEU A 29 -7.22 6.86 -6.91
N LEU A 30 -7.21 6.32 -5.70
CA LEU A 30 -7.10 4.89 -5.42
C LEU A 30 -8.39 4.35 -4.81
N ARG A 31 -8.67 3.08 -5.09
CA ARG A 31 -9.84 2.34 -4.62
C ARG A 31 -9.42 1.18 -3.73
N ASP A 32 -10.33 0.75 -2.83
CA ASP A 32 -10.12 -0.42 -1.99
C ASP A 32 -10.37 -1.72 -2.74
N TYR A 33 -9.43 -2.66 -2.64
CA TYR A 33 -9.54 -3.99 -3.21
C TYR A 33 -9.30 -5.11 -2.19
N GLY A 34 -8.58 -4.83 -1.11
CA GLY A 34 -8.32 -5.81 -0.06
C GLY A 34 -9.50 -6.03 0.90
N GLY A 35 -9.44 -7.10 1.66
CA GLY A 35 -10.46 -7.40 2.67
C GLY A 35 -10.46 -6.43 3.85
N ASN A 36 -9.32 -5.79 4.13
CA ASN A 36 -9.22 -4.73 5.13
C ASN A 36 -9.26 -3.38 4.44
N THR A 37 -10.25 -2.56 4.79
CA THR A 37 -10.35 -1.19 4.26
C THR A 37 -9.68 -0.16 5.16
N SER A 38 -9.35 -0.53 6.39
CA SER A 38 -8.58 0.31 7.32
C SER A 38 -7.27 -0.38 7.68
N PHE A 39 -6.15 0.30 7.45
CA PHE A 39 -4.83 -0.23 7.76
C PHE A 39 -3.84 0.92 7.92
N TYR A 40 -2.79 0.69 8.68
CA TYR A 40 -1.73 1.67 8.88
C TYR A 40 -0.41 1.01 9.23
N GLY A 41 0.66 1.73 9.05
CA GLY A 41 1.99 1.31 9.45
C GLY A 41 3.06 2.23 8.89
N SER A 42 4.29 2.00 9.33
CA SER A 42 5.46 2.59 8.68
C SER A 42 5.51 2.11 7.23
N LEU A 43 5.91 2.96 6.31
CA LEU A 43 5.88 2.62 4.89
C LEU A 43 7.27 2.27 4.35
N ALA A 44 7.28 1.35 3.42
CA ALA A 44 8.40 1.05 2.53
C ALA A 44 7.98 1.35 1.10
N THR A 45 8.93 1.56 0.19
CA THR A 45 8.63 1.98 -1.17
C THR A 45 9.28 1.11 -2.22
N VAL A 46 8.61 1.03 -3.36
CA VAL A 46 9.13 0.46 -4.61
C VAL A 46 8.70 1.36 -5.76
N LYS A 47 9.63 1.68 -6.65
CA LYS A 47 9.36 2.46 -7.85
C LYS A 47 9.61 1.57 -9.07
N VAL A 48 8.54 1.28 -9.81
CA VAL A 48 8.57 0.37 -10.97
C VAL A 48 7.68 0.92 -12.09
N PHE A 49 7.90 0.43 -13.30
CA PHE A 49 7.01 0.72 -14.40
C PHE A 49 6.74 -0.55 -15.20
N GLU A 50 5.52 -1.07 -15.07
CA GLU A 50 5.03 -2.26 -15.78
C GLU A 50 5.89 -3.52 -15.57
N ASP A 51 6.59 -3.58 -14.43
CA ASP A 51 7.47 -4.66 -14.00
C ASP A 51 7.30 -4.88 -12.51
N ASN A 52 7.02 -6.10 -12.06
CA ASN A 52 6.72 -6.36 -10.66
C ASN A 52 7.75 -7.23 -9.92
N VAL A 53 8.94 -7.43 -10.47
CA VAL A 53 9.97 -8.23 -9.79
C VAL A 53 10.33 -7.60 -8.43
N LEU A 54 10.57 -6.29 -8.39
CA LEU A 54 10.94 -5.61 -7.15
C LEU A 54 9.79 -5.55 -6.14
N VAL A 55 8.55 -5.54 -6.61
CA VAL A 55 7.38 -5.65 -5.72
C VAL A 55 7.42 -7.01 -5.01
N ARG A 56 7.65 -8.09 -5.75
CA ARG A 56 7.77 -9.42 -5.17
C ARG A 56 8.94 -9.51 -4.18
N GLU A 57 10.11 -9.02 -4.56
CA GLU A 57 11.28 -9.02 -3.69
C GLU A 57 11.01 -8.31 -2.37
N ALA A 58 10.34 -7.17 -2.41
CA ALA A 58 9.95 -6.44 -1.19
C ALA A 58 9.01 -7.28 -0.33
N LEU A 59 7.97 -7.86 -0.92
CA LEU A 59 6.97 -8.64 -0.19
C LEU A 59 7.49 -9.97 0.34
N GLU A 60 8.59 -10.49 -0.20
CA GLU A 60 9.28 -11.68 0.32
C GLU A 60 9.99 -11.41 1.65
N THR A 61 10.25 -10.16 1.98
CA THR A 61 10.87 -9.77 3.25
C THR A 61 9.85 -9.72 4.37
N ASP A 62 10.33 -9.73 5.63
CA ASP A 62 9.47 -9.55 6.80
C ASP A 62 8.80 -8.17 6.75
N GLY A 63 7.48 -8.15 6.70
CA GLY A 63 6.71 -6.91 6.61
C GLY A 63 6.73 -6.09 7.90
N GLN A 64 6.80 -6.72 9.06
CA GLN A 64 6.83 -6.05 10.38
C GLN A 64 5.68 -5.06 10.59
N GLY A 65 4.51 -5.37 10.06
CA GLY A 65 3.34 -4.49 10.13
C GLY A 65 3.41 -3.27 9.22
N ARG A 66 4.36 -3.21 8.27
CA ARG A 66 4.51 -2.07 7.36
C ARG A 66 3.51 -2.11 6.20
N VAL A 67 3.39 -0.98 5.54
CA VAL A 67 2.67 -0.81 4.29
C VAL A 67 3.68 -0.68 3.15
N LEU A 68 3.52 -1.46 2.09
CA LEU A 68 4.32 -1.28 0.88
C LEU A 68 3.63 -0.29 -0.06
N VAL A 69 4.32 0.79 -0.37
CA VAL A 69 3.86 1.80 -1.33
C VAL A 69 4.59 1.57 -2.65
N VAL A 70 3.83 1.26 -3.68
CA VAL A 70 4.32 0.96 -5.03
C VAL A 70 3.99 2.11 -5.95
N ASP A 71 5.00 2.86 -6.38
CA ASP A 71 4.86 3.81 -7.48
C ASP A 71 4.99 3.05 -8.81
N GLY A 72 3.86 2.79 -9.41
CA GLY A 72 3.76 2.11 -10.71
C GLY A 72 3.62 3.07 -11.89
N GLY A 73 3.86 4.37 -11.67
CA GLY A 73 3.72 5.37 -12.72
C GLY A 73 2.30 5.58 -13.20
N GLY A 74 1.31 5.06 -12.48
CA GLY A 74 -0.10 5.18 -12.85
C GLY A 74 -0.52 4.32 -14.04
N SER A 75 0.31 3.39 -14.50
CA SER A 75 -0.04 2.57 -15.66
C SER A 75 -1.28 1.72 -15.42
N THR A 76 -2.17 1.72 -16.39
CA THR A 76 -3.37 0.88 -16.41
C THR A 76 -3.28 -0.25 -17.44
N ARG A 77 -2.06 -0.51 -17.97
CA ARG A 77 -1.86 -1.52 -19.03
C ARG A 77 -1.57 -2.91 -18.50
N CYS A 78 -1.16 -3.01 -17.25
CA CYS A 78 -0.90 -4.30 -16.62
C CYS A 78 -1.08 -4.22 -15.11
N ALA A 79 -1.20 -5.37 -14.46
CA ALA A 79 -1.31 -5.50 -13.03
C ALA A 79 0.06 -5.75 -12.39
N LEU A 80 0.36 -5.01 -11.34
CA LEU A 80 1.60 -5.18 -10.56
C LEU A 80 1.43 -6.14 -9.39
N VAL A 81 0.21 -6.31 -8.90
CA VAL A 81 -0.12 -7.19 -7.77
C VAL A 81 -1.32 -8.05 -8.14
N GLY A 82 -1.16 -9.36 -7.97
CA GLY A 82 -2.26 -10.32 -8.04
C GLY A 82 -2.46 -11.00 -6.69
N ASP A 83 -3.29 -12.04 -6.67
CA ASP A 83 -3.64 -12.77 -5.44
C ASP A 83 -2.43 -13.41 -4.76
N ARG A 84 -1.48 -13.93 -5.54
CA ARG A 84 -0.26 -14.57 -4.98
C ARG A 84 0.61 -13.58 -4.24
N LEU A 85 0.83 -12.39 -4.78
CA LEU A 85 1.60 -11.35 -4.10
C LEU A 85 0.86 -10.79 -2.89
N ALA A 86 -0.45 -10.63 -2.96
CA ALA A 86 -1.25 -10.20 -1.82
C ALA A 86 -1.22 -11.25 -0.71
N GLN A 87 -1.31 -12.55 -1.04
CA GLN A 87 -1.19 -13.63 -0.08
C GLN A 87 0.22 -13.66 0.56
N LEU A 88 1.26 -13.48 -0.24
CA LEU A 88 2.64 -13.41 0.22
C LEU A 88 2.82 -12.26 1.23
N ALA A 89 2.28 -11.09 0.91
CA ALA A 89 2.31 -9.94 1.80
C ALA A 89 1.62 -10.25 3.13
N TYR A 90 0.44 -10.84 3.09
CA TYR A 90 -0.29 -11.24 4.29
C TYR A 90 0.52 -12.23 5.15
N GLU A 91 1.09 -13.26 4.54
CA GLU A 91 1.87 -14.29 5.22
C GLU A 91 3.14 -13.72 5.86
N ASN A 92 3.76 -12.73 5.24
CA ASN A 92 5.00 -12.12 5.71
C ASN A 92 4.80 -10.93 6.63
N GLY A 93 3.58 -10.67 7.08
CA GLY A 93 3.31 -9.66 8.11
C GLY A 93 3.18 -8.23 7.58
N TRP A 94 2.99 -8.05 6.28
CA TRP A 94 2.61 -6.75 5.71
C TRP A 94 1.15 -6.45 6.05
N THR A 95 0.87 -5.20 6.37
CA THR A 95 -0.47 -4.76 6.75
C THR A 95 -1.28 -4.27 5.54
N GLY A 96 -0.60 -3.76 4.54
CA GLY A 96 -1.23 -3.26 3.34
C GLY A 96 -0.28 -3.01 2.20
N ILE A 97 -0.86 -2.86 1.01
CA ILE A 97 -0.16 -2.50 -0.23
C ILE A 97 -0.94 -1.36 -0.86
N VAL A 98 -0.22 -0.30 -1.20
CA VAL A 98 -0.78 0.87 -1.91
C VAL A 98 -0.09 0.94 -3.27
N VAL A 99 -0.85 0.87 -4.35
CA VAL A 99 -0.30 0.78 -5.71
C VAL A 99 -0.79 1.95 -6.55
N ASP A 100 0.11 2.80 -7.00
CA ASP A 100 -0.18 3.76 -8.05
C ASP A 100 -0.08 3.06 -9.41
N GLY A 101 -1.06 2.25 -9.69
CA GLY A 101 -1.18 1.35 -10.83
C GLY A 101 -2.34 0.40 -10.62
N CYS A 102 -2.26 -0.78 -11.23
CA CYS A 102 -3.35 -1.74 -11.21
C CYS A 102 -3.01 -3.04 -10.47
N ILE A 103 -4.06 -3.70 -10.01
CA ILE A 103 -4.03 -5.07 -9.51
C ILE A 103 -4.85 -5.98 -10.42
N ARG A 104 -4.75 -7.28 -10.23
CA ARG A 104 -5.67 -8.27 -10.79
C ARG A 104 -6.11 -9.24 -9.71
N ASP A 105 -6.99 -10.19 -10.06
CA ASP A 105 -7.54 -11.15 -9.11
C ASP A 105 -8.31 -10.42 -7.98
N SER A 106 -9.09 -9.41 -8.34
CA SER A 106 -9.74 -8.53 -7.38
C SER A 106 -10.71 -9.27 -6.45
N GLU A 107 -11.37 -10.31 -6.93
CA GLU A 107 -12.28 -11.11 -6.11
C GLU A 107 -11.52 -11.88 -5.02
N GLU A 108 -10.42 -12.54 -5.39
CA GLU A 108 -9.57 -13.28 -4.45
C GLU A 108 -8.91 -12.35 -3.45
N ILE A 109 -8.40 -11.21 -3.90
CA ILE A 109 -7.77 -10.20 -3.04
C ILE A 109 -8.76 -9.66 -2.01
N SER A 110 -10.03 -9.50 -2.38
CA SER A 110 -11.06 -9.01 -1.46
C SER A 110 -11.33 -9.94 -0.27
N ARG A 111 -10.92 -11.19 -0.37
CA ARG A 111 -11.08 -12.18 0.69
C ARG A 111 -9.90 -12.26 1.65
N LEU A 112 -8.81 -11.61 1.34
CA LEU A 112 -7.61 -11.59 2.18
C LEU A 112 -7.71 -10.49 3.24
N SER A 113 -7.31 -10.81 4.47
CA SER A 113 -7.28 -9.85 5.58
C SER A 113 -6.04 -8.94 5.51
N ILE A 114 -5.94 -8.21 4.42
CA ILE A 114 -4.87 -7.23 4.14
C ILE A 114 -5.49 -6.03 3.44
N GLY A 115 -4.93 -4.85 3.64
CA GLY A 115 -5.31 -3.66 2.89
C GLY A 115 -4.67 -3.67 1.50
N VAL A 116 -5.45 -3.36 0.48
CA VAL A 116 -4.93 -3.13 -0.87
C VAL A 116 -5.68 -1.97 -1.49
N LYS A 117 -4.96 -0.92 -1.81
CA LYS A 117 -5.49 0.22 -2.59
C LYS A 117 -4.76 0.31 -3.91
N ALA A 118 -5.50 0.52 -4.99
CA ALA A 118 -4.96 0.64 -6.34
C ALA A 118 -5.85 1.52 -7.19
N ARG A 119 -5.37 1.95 -8.35
CA ARG A 119 -6.17 2.75 -9.29
C ARG A 119 -7.32 1.94 -9.88
N HIS A 120 -7.01 0.77 -10.43
CA HIS A 120 -7.97 -0.09 -11.12
C HIS A 120 -7.52 -1.55 -11.05
N ALA A 121 -8.40 -2.45 -11.51
CA ALA A 121 -8.08 -3.83 -11.78
C ALA A 121 -7.99 -4.05 -13.29
N VAL A 122 -6.96 -4.76 -13.76
CA VAL A 122 -6.81 -5.18 -15.16
C VAL A 122 -6.25 -6.60 -15.20
N PRO A 123 -6.63 -7.43 -16.16
CA PRO A 123 -6.28 -8.84 -16.12
C PRO A 123 -4.87 -9.18 -16.63
N LYS A 124 -4.18 -8.25 -17.27
CA LYS A 124 -2.90 -8.52 -17.91
C LYS A 124 -1.74 -8.47 -16.90
N LYS A 125 -0.89 -9.48 -16.92
CA LYS A 125 0.33 -9.51 -16.10
C LYS A 125 1.35 -8.45 -16.54
N SER A 126 2.22 -8.05 -15.61
CA SER A 126 3.36 -7.17 -15.88
C SER A 126 4.53 -7.94 -16.51
N ALA A 127 5.53 -7.22 -17.00
CA ALA A 127 6.83 -7.76 -17.32
C ALA A 127 7.56 -8.20 -16.02
N LYS A 128 8.60 -9.01 -16.17
CA LYS A 128 9.41 -9.52 -15.06
C LYS A 128 10.89 -9.42 -15.41
N ARG A 129 11.36 -8.19 -15.60
CA ARG A 129 12.76 -7.89 -15.97
C ARG A 129 13.62 -7.49 -14.79
N GLY A 130 12.99 -7.07 -13.68
CA GLY A 130 13.69 -6.60 -12.49
C GLY A 130 14.12 -5.15 -12.55
N ALA A 131 13.48 -4.36 -13.40
CA ALA A 131 13.75 -2.93 -13.51
C ALA A 131 13.02 -2.14 -12.42
N GLY A 132 13.67 -1.11 -11.90
CA GLY A 132 13.09 -0.22 -10.91
C GLY A 132 14.05 0.09 -9.77
N GLU A 133 13.50 0.66 -8.69
CA GLU A 133 14.24 1.05 -7.49
C GLU A 133 13.45 0.70 -6.23
N ARG A 134 14.16 0.38 -5.16
CA ARG A 134 13.57 0.13 -3.83
C ARG A 134 14.07 1.15 -2.83
N ASP A 135 13.24 1.41 -1.81
CA ASP A 135 13.60 2.22 -0.65
C ASP A 135 14.02 3.66 -1.02
N VAL A 136 13.36 4.22 -2.02
CA VAL A 136 13.53 5.60 -2.48
C VAL A 136 12.24 6.38 -2.25
N PRO A 137 12.31 7.70 -2.02
CA PRO A 137 11.09 8.52 -2.00
C PRO A 137 10.37 8.42 -3.34
N VAL A 138 9.05 8.27 -3.30
CA VAL A 138 8.21 8.21 -4.50
C VAL A 138 7.11 9.26 -4.42
N ARG A 139 6.63 9.71 -5.58
CA ARG A 139 5.63 10.75 -5.63
C ARG A 139 4.48 10.39 -6.56
N PHE A 140 3.27 10.39 -6.01
CA PHE A 140 2.02 10.30 -6.74
C PHE A 140 0.88 10.82 -5.86
N ALA A 141 -0.31 11.00 -6.44
CA ALA A 141 -1.48 11.51 -5.72
C ALA A 141 -1.22 12.81 -4.94
N GLY A 142 -0.32 13.66 -5.46
CA GLY A 142 0.03 14.93 -4.85
C GLY A 142 0.89 14.83 -3.59
N LEU A 143 1.39 13.65 -3.24
CA LEU A 143 2.22 13.41 -2.06
C LEU A 143 3.58 12.82 -2.40
N THR A 144 4.55 13.10 -1.53
CA THR A 144 5.80 12.34 -1.45
C THR A 144 5.67 11.29 -0.36
N PHE A 145 5.93 10.03 -0.71
CA PHE A 145 5.98 8.92 0.24
C PHE A 145 7.46 8.61 0.51
N THR A 146 7.90 8.88 1.73
CA THR A 146 9.29 8.69 2.13
C THR A 146 9.40 7.43 2.98
N PRO A 147 10.33 6.50 2.65
CA PRO A 147 10.53 5.31 3.49
C PRO A 147 10.73 5.66 4.95
N GLY A 148 10.02 4.96 5.83
CA GLY A 148 10.06 5.20 7.28
C GLY A 148 8.99 6.15 7.79
N ASP A 149 8.34 6.93 6.94
CA ASP A 149 7.15 7.69 7.32
C ASP A 149 5.99 6.74 7.63
N TYR A 150 4.90 7.27 8.16
CA TYR A 150 3.71 6.50 8.54
C TYR A 150 2.55 6.80 7.61
N LEU A 151 1.87 5.74 7.21
CA LEU A 151 0.71 5.81 6.32
C LEU A 151 -0.52 5.29 7.05
N TYR A 152 -1.63 6.02 6.95
CA TYR A 152 -2.93 5.64 7.48
C TYR A 152 -3.92 5.63 6.33
N ALA A 153 -4.62 4.54 6.17
CA ALA A 153 -5.61 4.35 5.10
C ALA A 153 -6.91 3.82 5.66
N ASP A 154 -8.02 4.35 5.17
CA ASP A 154 -9.35 3.87 5.47
C ASP A 154 -10.27 4.14 4.26
N PRO A 155 -11.61 3.90 4.36
CA PRO A 155 -12.50 4.15 3.22
C PRO A 155 -12.50 5.58 2.70
N ASP A 156 -12.11 6.57 3.51
CA ASP A 156 -12.08 7.97 3.07
C ASP A 156 -10.80 8.35 2.31
N GLY A 157 -9.72 7.57 2.47
CA GLY A 157 -8.49 7.86 1.73
C GLY A 157 -7.21 7.47 2.44
N ILE A 158 -6.15 8.19 2.08
CA ILE A 158 -4.78 7.93 2.56
C ILE A 158 -4.19 9.23 3.07
N ILE A 159 -3.57 9.18 4.25
CA ILE A 159 -2.74 10.24 4.79
C ILE A 159 -1.37 9.71 5.17
N VAL A 160 -0.37 10.59 5.16
CA VAL A 160 0.99 10.28 5.58
C VAL A 160 1.48 11.30 6.61
N ALA A 161 2.34 10.84 7.52
CA ALA A 161 2.97 11.68 8.53
C ALA A 161 4.41 11.22 8.77
N GLU A 162 5.26 12.14 9.24
CA GLU A 162 6.67 11.82 9.52
C GLU A 162 6.86 11.01 10.81
N ARG A 163 5.84 10.96 11.67
CA ARG A 163 5.86 10.24 12.95
C ARG A 163 4.60 9.42 13.13
N ASP A 164 4.65 8.45 14.03
CA ASP A 164 3.48 7.67 14.39
C ASP A 164 2.49 8.53 15.20
N LEU A 165 1.33 8.81 14.60
CA LEU A 165 0.29 9.63 15.21
C LEU A 165 -0.50 8.89 16.28
N LEU A 166 -0.36 7.56 16.35
CA LEU A 166 -1.09 6.70 17.29
C LEU A 166 -0.20 6.21 18.44
N ALA A 167 1.03 6.66 18.48
CA ALA A 167 1.97 6.31 19.53
C ALA A 167 1.67 7.04 20.83
#